data_3d70bbab3fb1283d51077539c33fc1cd
#
_entry.id   3d70bbab3fb1283d51077539c33fc1cd
#
_cell.length_a   1.000
_cell.length_b   1.000
_cell.length_c   1.000
_cell.angle_alpha   90.00
_cell.angle_beta   90.00
_cell.angle_gamma   90.00
#
_symmetry.space_group_name_H-M   'P 1'
#
loop_
_entity.id
_entity.type
_entity.pdbx_description
1 polymer ?
#
loop_
_entity_poly.entity_id
_entity_poly.type
_entity_poly.pdbx_seq_one_letter_code
_entity_poly.pdbx_strand_id
1 'polypeptide(L)'
;PASASTPALNLCELWLASFRSDKPYRAAADGRHGIYLQTGFMVDPDSRAKYDALLTERGLDTVVVDLKDDHGRLRFEPKDPLVKAIGRTVNPLDVEAYVKEMKAKGRYLVARIVVFKDQRLYEHLGGAYAVWDGREGGPWRGYETETVEEPVPVPPGAPPSAAAPATVSVTRRKLNGEYWVDPYCEKVWEYNVAIAREIIARGFDEVQFDYIRFPTDGANLDDARYRWKDAGMDMESALMSFLSYARANIAAPISIDIYGANGWYRSGVRTGQDVELLARYVDAICPMFYPSHFEQGFMGFAPAERRPYRIYRLGTLRNSYISRKXXXXXXXXXXXXG
;
A
#
# COMPACT_ATOMS: atom_id res chain seq x y z
N PRO A 1 -17.97 -27.81 -46.96
CA PRO A 1 -18.34 -26.80 -45.95
C PRO A 1 -17.24 -26.69 -44.94
N ALA A 2 -16.51 -25.58 -45.05
CA ALA A 2 -15.47 -25.28 -44.10
C ALA A 2 -16.17 -25.04 -42.75
N SER A 3 -15.85 -25.86 -41.79
CA SER A 3 -16.26 -25.61 -40.41
C SER A 3 -15.63 -24.30 -39.99
N ALA A 4 -16.41 -23.30 -39.82
CA ALA A 4 -15.94 -22.08 -39.18
C ALA A 4 -15.42 -22.45 -37.80
N SER A 5 -14.10 -22.54 -37.68
CA SER A 5 -13.49 -22.64 -36.37
C SER A 5 -13.99 -21.43 -35.59
N THR A 6 -14.71 -21.69 -34.57
CA THR A 6 -15.38 -20.69 -33.80
C THR A 6 -14.37 -19.68 -33.24
N PRO A 7 -14.41 -18.43 -33.65
CA PRO A 7 -13.51 -17.42 -33.07
C PRO A 7 -13.61 -17.35 -31.53
N ALA A 8 -14.74 -17.76 -30.99
CA ALA A 8 -14.97 -17.82 -29.55
C ALA A 8 -14.03 -18.80 -28.83
N LEU A 9 -13.69 -19.92 -29.44
CA LEU A 9 -12.76 -20.90 -28.84
C LEU A 9 -11.35 -20.32 -28.76
N ASN A 10 -10.92 -19.64 -29.82
CA ASN A 10 -9.60 -19.00 -29.86
C ASN A 10 -9.50 -17.86 -28.84
N LEU A 11 -10.58 -17.10 -28.67
CA LEU A 11 -10.64 -16.04 -27.68
C LEU A 11 -10.60 -16.61 -26.25
N CYS A 12 -11.28 -17.73 -26.00
CA CYS A 12 -11.23 -18.39 -24.70
C CYS A 12 -9.83 -18.94 -24.41
N GLU A 13 -9.17 -19.52 -25.42
CA GLU A 13 -7.80 -20.02 -25.27
C GLU A 13 -6.81 -18.88 -25.02
N LEU A 14 -6.95 -17.78 -25.75
CA LEU A 14 -6.13 -16.60 -25.55
C LEU A 14 -6.38 -16.00 -24.16
N TRP A 15 -7.63 -15.95 -23.76
CA TRP A 15 -8.02 -15.46 -22.44
C TRP A 15 -7.44 -16.36 -21.33
N LEU A 16 -7.60 -17.68 -21.47
CA LEU A 16 -7.03 -18.65 -20.52
C LEU A 16 -5.50 -18.59 -20.50
N ALA A 17 -4.88 -18.42 -21.64
CA ALA A 17 -3.42 -18.29 -21.74
C ALA A 17 -2.93 -17.00 -21.04
N SER A 18 -3.67 -15.88 -21.20
CA SER A 18 -3.32 -14.64 -20.51
C SER A 18 -3.51 -14.73 -19.00
N PHE A 19 -4.39 -15.63 -18.54
CA PHE A 19 -4.59 -15.87 -17.12
C PHE A 19 -3.56 -16.84 -16.52
N ARG A 20 -2.87 -17.59 -17.35
CA ARG A 20 -1.74 -18.43 -16.94
C ARG A 20 -0.47 -17.61 -16.98
N SER A 21 -0.46 -16.51 -16.21
CA SER A 21 0.76 -15.72 -16.15
C SER A 21 1.88 -16.55 -15.55
N ASP A 22 2.91 -16.76 -16.32
CA ASP A 22 4.15 -17.28 -15.79
C ASP A 22 4.64 -16.28 -14.76
N LYS A 23 4.87 -16.74 -13.57
CA LYS A 23 5.44 -15.92 -12.50
C LYS A 23 6.93 -16.27 -12.41
N PRO A 24 7.75 -15.72 -13.32
CA PRO A 24 9.15 -16.17 -13.43
C PRO A 24 9.98 -15.87 -12.19
N TYR A 25 9.52 -14.96 -11.36
CA TYR A 25 10.26 -14.53 -10.18
C TYR A 25 9.74 -15.14 -8.88
N ARG A 26 8.64 -15.88 -8.93
CA ARG A 26 7.99 -16.44 -7.73
C ARG A 26 8.94 -17.27 -6.88
N ALA A 27 9.77 -18.10 -7.51
CA ALA A 27 10.70 -18.98 -6.78
C ALA A 27 11.67 -18.19 -5.89
N ALA A 28 12.05 -16.98 -6.30
CA ALA A 28 12.94 -16.12 -5.51
C ALA A 28 12.22 -15.55 -4.27
N ALA A 29 10.92 -15.28 -4.39
CA ALA A 29 10.13 -14.71 -3.30
C ALA A 29 9.54 -15.76 -2.36
N ASP A 30 9.51 -17.04 -2.78
CA ASP A 30 8.84 -18.10 -2.02
C ASP A 30 9.64 -18.49 -0.77
N GLY A 31 8.92 -18.76 0.31
CA GLY A 31 9.52 -19.26 1.55
C GLY A 31 10.28 -18.21 2.37
N ARG A 32 10.14 -16.94 2.04
CA ARG A 32 10.85 -15.87 2.76
C ARG A 32 10.20 -15.56 4.11
N HIS A 33 11.05 -15.32 5.10
CA HIS A 33 10.62 -14.97 6.46
C HIS A 33 11.42 -13.77 6.94
N GLY A 34 10.74 -12.69 7.27
CA GLY A 34 11.45 -11.46 7.59
C GLY A 34 10.71 -10.47 8.46
N ILE A 35 11.32 -9.32 8.61
CA ILE A 35 10.77 -8.20 9.36
C ILE A 35 10.71 -6.96 8.49
N TYR A 36 9.73 -6.10 8.78
CA TYR A 36 9.65 -4.75 8.20
C TYR A 36 10.38 -3.79 9.13
N LEU A 37 11.22 -2.95 8.54
CA LEU A 37 11.98 -1.94 9.29
C LEU A 37 11.88 -0.60 8.59
N GLN A 38 11.50 0.42 9.36
CA GLN A 38 11.56 1.80 8.87
C GLN A 38 13.01 2.15 8.56
N THR A 39 13.21 2.98 7.54
CA THR A 39 14.55 3.36 7.07
C THR A 39 15.40 3.98 8.18
N GLY A 40 14.79 4.69 9.13
CA GLY A 40 15.53 5.25 10.26
C GLY A 40 16.36 4.22 11.02
N PHE A 41 15.83 3.01 11.17
CA PHE A 41 16.56 1.92 11.82
C PHE A 41 17.68 1.36 10.93
N MET A 42 17.56 1.51 9.61
CA MET A 42 18.58 1.03 8.68
C MET A 42 19.72 2.02 8.49
N VAL A 43 19.44 3.32 8.65
CA VAL A 43 20.46 4.36 8.57
C VAL A 43 21.34 4.35 9.82
N ASP A 44 20.76 4.10 10.99
CA ASP A 44 21.47 4.06 12.26
C ASP A 44 22.25 2.74 12.41
N PRO A 45 23.59 2.77 12.52
CA PRO A 45 24.39 1.53 12.57
C PRO A 45 24.08 0.64 13.76
N ASP A 46 23.80 1.21 14.94
CA ASP A 46 23.52 0.42 16.14
C ASP A 46 22.17 -0.31 16.01
N SER A 47 21.15 0.40 15.54
CA SER A 47 19.84 -0.21 15.26
C SER A 47 19.98 -1.31 14.20
N ARG A 48 20.72 -1.04 13.14
CA ARG A 48 20.94 -2.02 12.07
C ARG A 48 21.60 -3.29 12.61
N ALA A 49 22.65 -3.14 13.44
CA ALA A 49 23.32 -4.28 14.06
C ALA A 49 22.38 -5.09 14.98
N LYS A 50 21.57 -4.38 15.77
CA LYS A 50 20.60 -5.00 16.66
C LYS A 50 19.57 -5.84 15.89
N TYR A 51 19.00 -5.28 14.83
CA TYR A 51 17.99 -6.00 14.04
C TYR A 51 18.60 -7.13 13.22
N ASP A 52 19.84 -6.99 12.75
CA ASP A 52 20.55 -8.07 12.06
C ASP A 52 20.83 -9.25 13.01
N ALA A 53 21.20 -8.95 14.26
CA ALA A 53 21.36 -9.98 15.28
C ALA A 53 20.04 -10.72 15.55
N LEU A 54 18.94 -9.97 15.62
CA LEU A 54 17.60 -10.54 15.79
C LEU A 54 17.23 -11.49 14.61
N LEU A 55 17.49 -11.04 13.38
CA LEU A 55 17.25 -11.85 12.17
C LEU A 55 18.00 -13.18 12.27
N THR A 56 19.28 -13.11 12.66
CA THR A 56 20.13 -14.29 12.81
C THR A 56 19.62 -15.23 13.92
N GLU A 57 19.33 -14.65 15.09
CA GLU A 57 18.81 -15.42 16.23
C GLU A 57 17.52 -16.17 15.91
N ARG A 58 16.64 -15.51 15.13
CA ARG A 58 15.31 -16.07 14.81
C ARG A 58 15.29 -16.87 13.50
N GLY A 59 16.41 -17.01 12.82
CA GLY A 59 16.49 -17.72 11.56
C GLY A 59 15.69 -17.06 10.44
N LEU A 60 15.64 -15.70 10.47
CA LEU A 60 14.93 -14.92 9.45
C LEU A 60 15.93 -14.46 8.40
N ASP A 61 15.51 -14.45 7.15
CA ASP A 61 16.40 -14.12 6.03
C ASP A 61 16.10 -12.80 5.35
N THR A 62 14.94 -12.20 5.63
CA THR A 62 14.39 -11.12 4.81
C THR A 62 14.23 -9.82 5.61
N VAL A 63 14.57 -8.70 4.97
CA VAL A 63 14.31 -7.36 5.50
C VAL A 63 13.48 -6.57 4.48
N VAL A 64 12.33 -6.07 4.93
CA VAL A 64 11.51 -5.13 4.16
C VAL A 64 11.86 -3.72 4.63
N VAL A 65 12.35 -2.88 3.71
CA VAL A 65 12.83 -1.51 4.02
C VAL A 65 11.96 -0.48 3.31
N ASP A 66 11.49 0.51 4.07
CA ASP A 66 10.76 1.66 3.51
C ASP A 66 11.69 2.51 2.65
N LEU A 67 11.50 2.52 1.35
CA LEU A 67 12.28 3.38 0.46
C LEU A 67 11.48 4.57 -0.07
N LYS A 68 10.15 4.49 -0.01
CA LYS A 68 9.28 5.63 -0.29
C LYS A 68 8.07 5.55 0.65
N ASP A 69 7.90 6.58 1.49
CA ASP A 69 6.82 6.60 2.48
C ASP A 69 5.53 7.26 1.95
N ASP A 70 4.51 7.35 2.80
CA ASP A 70 3.19 7.88 2.46
C ASP A 70 3.14 9.43 2.37
N HIS A 71 4.24 10.11 2.66
CA HIS A 71 4.41 11.53 2.35
C HIS A 71 5.16 11.72 1.03
N GLY A 72 5.49 10.64 0.32
CA GLY A 72 6.27 10.68 -0.92
C GLY A 72 7.74 10.97 -0.71
N ARG A 73 8.25 10.83 0.53
CA ARG A 73 9.67 11.06 0.83
C ARG A 73 10.48 9.83 0.42
N LEU A 74 11.50 10.07 -0.39
CA LEU A 74 12.44 9.02 -0.80
C LEU A 74 13.51 8.85 0.28
N ARG A 75 13.78 7.62 0.61
CA ARG A 75 14.81 7.28 1.61
C ARG A 75 16.11 6.85 0.95
N PHE A 76 16.34 7.35 -0.26
CA PHE A 76 17.58 7.14 -1.02
C PHE A 76 17.78 8.32 -1.96
N GLU A 77 19.00 8.51 -2.44
CA GLU A 77 19.29 9.52 -3.47
C GLU A 77 18.98 8.91 -4.85
N PRO A 78 17.97 9.43 -5.57
CA PRO A 78 17.62 8.86 -6.87
C PRO A 78 18.62 9.21 -7.96
N LYS A 79 18.76 8.30 -8.92
CA LYS A 79 19.57 8.49 -10.12
C LYS A 79 18.70 8.69 -11.36
N ASP A 80 17.50 8.09 -11.36
CA ASP A 80 16.54 8.19 -12.47
C ASP A 80 16.08 9.65 -12.65
N PRO A 81 16.10 10.21 -13.89
CA PRO A 81 15.73 11.61 -14.13
C PRO A 81 14.30 11.96 -13.72
N LEU A 82 13.34 11.05 -13.95
CA LEU A 82 11.94 11.29 -13.58
C LEU A 82 11.80 11.35 -12.06
N VAL A 83 12.47 10.41 -11.37
CA VAL A 83 12.41 10.35 -9.90
C VAL A 83 13.08 11.58 -9.29
N LYS A 84 14.20 12.04 -9.85
CA LYS A 84 14.87 13.28 -9.43
C LYS A 84 13.98 14.51 -9.60
N ALA A 85 13.28 14.58 -10.73
CA ALA A 85 12.47 15.76 -11.06
C ALA A 85 11.29 15.94 -10.11
N ILE A 86 10.73 14.85 -9.62
CA ILE A 86 9.52 14.87 -8.78
C ILE A 86 9.85 14.64 -7.29
N GLY A 87 10.72 13.69 -7.02
CA GLY A 87 10.95 13.16 -5.68
C GLY A 87 11.55 14.15 -4.69
N ARG A 88 11.43 13.82 -3.41
CA ARG A 88 12.05 14.57 -2.32
C ARG A 88 12.78 13.59 -1.40
N THR A 89 14.09 13.68 -1.36
CA THR A 89 14.93 12.84 -0.49
C THR A 89 14.93 13.36 0.94
N VAL A 90 14.78 12.46 1.90
CA VAL A 90 14.85 12.78 3.34
C VAL A 90 15.57 11.64 4.07
N ASN A 91 16.66 11.96 4.74
CA ASN A 91 17.48 11.01 5.52
C ASN A 91 17.76 9.74 4.69
N PRO A 92 18.51 9.87 3.60
CA PRO A 92 18.70 8.76 2.66
C PRO A 92 19.59 7.65 3.21
N LEU A 93 19.21 6.43 2.88
CA LEU A 93 20.04 5.24 3.02
C LEU A 93 21.11 5.25 1.92
N ASP A 94 22.35 4.95 2.26
CA ASP A 94 23.38 4.64 1.26
C ASP A 94 23.06 3.24 0.72
N VAL A 95 22.34 3.21 -0.39
CA VAL A 95 21.78 1.96 -0.95
C VAL A 95 22.89 0.97 -1.30
N GLU A 96 23.97 1.45 -1.93
CA GLU A 96 25.05 0.58 -2.37
C GLU A 96 25.79 -0.05 -1.18
N ALA A 97 26.10 0.75 -0.16
CA ALA A 97 26.75 0.24 1.05
C ALA A 97 25.85 -0.73 1.80
N TYR A 98 24.56 -0.39 1.92
CA TYR A 98 23.57 -1.22 2.61
C TYR A 98 23.37 -2.58 1.90
N VAL A 99 23.18 -2.53 0.60
CA VAL A 99 23.01 -3.77 -0.21
C VAL A 99 24.25 -4.66 -0.07
N LYS A 100 25.43 -4.08 -0.23
CA LYS A 100 26.70 -4.84 -0.09
C LYS A 100 26.78 -5.53 1.27
N GLU A 101 26.51 -4.79 2.34
CA GLU A 101 26.55 -5.33 3.72
C GLU A 101 25.54 -6.46 3.90
N MET A 102 24.29 -6.21 3.53
CA MET A 102 23.21 -7.17 3.78
C MET A 102 23.35 -8.44 2.92
N LYS A 103 23.79 -8.28 1.66
CA LYS A 103 24.05 -9.44 0.80
C LYS A 103 25.19 -10.30 1.31
N ALA A 104 26.24 -9.68 1.88
CA ALA A 104 27.33 -10.44 2.51
C ALA A 104 26.84 -11.31 3.69
N LYS A 105 25.73 -10.93 4.30
CA LYS A 105 25.09 -11.66 5.40
C LYS A 105 24.00 -12.61 4.91
N GLY A 106 23.81 -12.74 3.59
CA GLY A 106 22.79 -13.61 3.00
C GLY A 106 21.35 -13.11 3.12
N ARG A 107 21.16 -11.82 3.34
CA ARG A 107 19.80 -11.27 3.50
C ARG A 107 19.12 -11.03 2.16
N TYR A 108 17.82 -11.31 2.12
CA TYR A 108 16.93 -11.00 1.01
C TYR A 108 16.30 -9.63 1.28
N LEU A 109 16.39 -8.72 0.31
CA LEU A 109 16.05 -7.32 0.51
C LEU A 109 14.79 -6.96 -0.29
N VAL A 110 13.76 -6.51 0.43
CA VAL A 110 12.48 -6.09 -0.17
C VAL A 110 12.37 -4.57 -0.01
N ALA A 111 12.15 -3.88 -1.14
CA ALA A 111 11.97 -2.42 -1.17
C ALA A 111 10.48 -2.09 -1.08
N ARG A 112 10.04 -1.52 0.05
CA ARG A 112 8.64 -1.09 0.19
C ARG A 112 8.49 0.31 -0.40
N ILE A 113 7.48 0.46 -1.27
CA ILE A 113 7.15 1.70 -1.99
C ILE A 113 5.65 1.97 -1.80
N VAL A 114 5.31 3.06 -1.15
CA VAL A 114 3.92 3.51 -1.00
C VAL A 114 3.49 4.17 -2.31
N VAL A 115 2.34 3.77 -2.88
CA VAL A 115 1.97 4.17 -4.24
C VAL A 115 0.93 5.29 -4.28
N PHE A 116 -0.32 5.04 -3.87
CA PHE A 116 -1.41 5.99 -4.10
C PHE A 116 -1.69 6.92 -2.92
N LYS A 117 -0.99 6.78 -1.81
CA LYS A 117 -1.01 7.74 -0.70
C LYS A 117 0.35 8.44 -0.71
N ASP A 118 0.41 9.64 -1.27
CA ASP A 118 1.68 10.32 -1.58
C ASP A 118 1.47 11.82 -1.59
N GLN A 119 1.91 12.47 -0.52
CA GLN A 119 1.77 13.92 -0.41
C GLN A 119 2.54 14.66 -1.51
N ARG A 120 3.74 14.19 -1.86
CA ARG A 120 4.57 14.85 -2.86
C ARG A 120 3.91 14.87 -4.25
N LEU A 121 3.40 13.71 -4.69
CA LEU A 121 2.66 13.62 -5.95
C LEU A 121 1.31 14.35 -5.89
N TYR A 122 0.66 14.30 -4.73
CA TYR A 122 -0.62 15.00 -4.51
C TYR A 122 -0.46 16.50 -4.73
N GLU A 123 0.64 17.10 -4.24
CA GLU A 123 0.91 18.53 -4.38
C GLU A 123 1.52 18.91 -5.74
N HIS A 124 2.03 17.93 -6.46
CA HIS A 124 2.78 18.16 -7.71
C HIS A 124 1.88 18.82 -8.77
N LEU A 125 2.44 19.83 -9.45
CA LEU A 125 1.74 20.59 -10.51
C LEU A 125 0.36 21.09 -10.07
N GLY A 126 0.27 21.59 -8.83
CA GLY A 126 -0.98 22.14 -8.31
C GLY A 126 -2.09 21.11 -8.11
N GLY A 127 -1.73 19.85 -7.82
CA GLY A 127 -2.69 18.79 -7.60
C GLY A 127 -3.16 18.08 -8.87
N ALA A 128 -2.33 18.14 -9.93
CA ALA A 128 -2.70 17.53 -11.21
C ALA A 128 -3.00 16.03 -11.07
N TYR A 129 -2.29 15.35 -10.17
CA TYR A 129 -2.43 13.90 -9.97
C TYR A 129 -3.30 13.54 -8.76
N ALA A 130 -3.77 14.52 -8.01
CA ALA A 130 -4.56 14.29 -6.80
C ALA A 130 -5.96 13.75 -7.12
N VAL A 131 -6.49 12.92 -6.22
CA VAL A 131 -7.94 12.71 -6.16
C VAL A 131 -8.58 14.10 -6.05
N TRP A 132 -9.69 14.34 -6.75
CA TRP A 132 -10.26 15.68 -6.89
C TRP A 132 -11.54 15.80 -6.07
N ASP A 133 -11.75 16.96 -5.47
CA ASP A 133 -12.98 17.23 -4.74
C ASP A 133 -14.03 17.77 -5.73
N GLY A 134 -15.06 16.96 -5.98
CA GLY A 134 -16.12 17.33 -6.93
C GLY A 134 -17.06 18.40 -6.42
N ARG A 135 -17.01 18.70 -5.13
CA ARG A 135 -17.86 19.72 -4.52
C ARG A 135 -17.13 21.06 -4.37
N GLU A 136 -15.91 21.02 -3.87
CA GLU A 136 -15.13 22.24 -3.60
C GLU A 136 -14.23 22.66 -4.75
N GLY A 137 -13.97 21.75 -5.70
CA GLY A 137 -13.21 22.07 -6.91
C GLY A 137 -11.71 22.23 -6.68
N GLY A 138 -11.07 21.23 -6.03
CA GLY A 138 -9.65 21.23 -5.75
C GLY A 138 -9.14 19.84 -5.43
N PRO A 139 -7.87 19.68 -5.04
CA PRO A 139 -7.36 18.39 -4.57
C PRO A 139 -8.12 17.93 -3.31
N TRP A 140 -8.67 16.73 -3.36
CA TRP A 140 -9.52 16.19 -2.29
C TRP A 140 -8.72 15.86 -1.03
N ARG A 141 -9.23 16.32 0.10
CA ARG A 141 -8.72 15.94 1.42
C ARG A 141 -9.88 15.39 2.23
N GLY A 142 -9.73 14.17 2.70
CA GLY A 142 -10.68 13.60 3.63
C GLY A 142 -10.69 14.39 4.95
N TYR A 143 -11.87 14.53 5.56
CA TYR A 143 -11.99 15.11 6.90
C TYR A 143 -12.98 14.30 7.74
N GLU A 144 -12.83 14.44 9.05
CA GLU A 144 -13.81 13.98 10.01
C GLU A 144 -14.52 15.19 10.60
N THR A 145 -15.72 15.00 11.09
CA THR A 145 -16.41 16.03 11.86
C THR A 145 -16.20 15.76 13.34
N GLU A 146 -15.77 16.78 14.07
CA GLU A 146 -15.64 16.68 15.55
C GLU A 146 -16.48 17.79 16.16
N THR A 147 -17.17 17.48 17.26
CA THR A 147 -17.92 18.46 18.03
C THR A 147 -17.06 18.86 19.23
N VAL A 148 -16.77 20.14 19.32
CA VAL A 148 -15.98 20.72 20.43
C VAL A 148 -16.82 21.72 21.19
N GLU A 149 -16.63 21.77 22.51
CA GLU A 149 -17.28 22.76 23.36
C GLU A 149 -16.40 24.01 23.39
N GLU A 150 -16.92 25.14 22.93
CA GLU A 150 -16.21 26.40 22.92
C GLU A 150 -16.83 27.39 23.87
N PRO A 151 -16.02 28.20 24.59
CA PRO A 151 -16.58 29.27 25.42
C PRO A 151 -17.37 30.24 24.55
N VAL A 152 -18.54 30.61 25.02
CA VAL A 152 -19.33 31.67 24.37
C VAL A 152 -18.55 33.00 24.49
N PRO A 153 -18.33 33.70 23.38
CA PRO A 153 -17.61 34.97 23.45
C PRO A 153 -18.31 35.93 24.39
N VAL A 154 -17.56 36.46 25.36
CA VAL A 154 -18.08 37.45 26.28
C VAL A 154 -18.04 38.81 25.61
N PRO A 155 -19.17 39.56 25.54
CA PRO A 155 -19.15 40.88 24.95
C PRO A 155 -18.20 41.82 25.70
N PRO A 156 -17.51 42.72 24.98
CA PRO A 156 -16.65 43.70 25.63
C PRO A 156 -17.45 44.53 26.66
N GLY A 157 -16.92 44.59 27.90
CA GLY A 157 -17.54 45.36 28.97
C GLY A 157 -18.52 44.58 29.83
N ALA A 158 -18.69 43.27 29.61
CA ALA A 158 -19.54 42.46 30.47
C ALA A 158 -18.92 42.38 31.91
N PRO A 159 -19.72 42.44 32.93
CA PRO A 159 -19.19 42.28 34.30
C PRO A 159 -18.63 40.89 34.55
N PRO A 160 -17.60 40.72 35.38
CA PRO A 160 -17.07 39.42 35.72
C PRO A 160 -18.16 38.51 36.31
N SER A 161 -18.30 37.33 35.77
CA SER A 161 -19.23 36.34 36.29
C SER A 161 -18.46 35.32 37.15
N ALA A 162 -18.99 34.99 38.29
CA ALA A 162 -18.45 33.93 39.17
C ALA A 162 -18.82 32.52 38.66
N ALA A 163 -19.73 32.43 37.71
CA ALA A 163 -20.11 31.14 37.12
C ALA A 163 -19.10 30.74 36.05
N ALA A 164 -18.95 29.44 35.84
CA ALA A 164 -18.14 28.92 34.75
C ALA A 164 -18.65 29.50 33.41
N PRO A 165 -17.76 29.81 32.49
CA PRO A 165 -18.19 30.36 31.19
C PRO A 165 -19.12 29.38 30.48
N ALA A 166 -20.21 29.94 29.93
CA ALA A 166 -21.13 29.14 29.10
C ALA A 166 -20.38 28.61 27.88
N THR A 167 -20.66 27.38 27.50
CA THR A 167 -20.08 26.80 26.28
C THR A 167 -21.16 26.55 25.24
N VAL A 168 -20.74 26.52 24.00
CA VAL A 168 -21.60 26.15 22.88
C VAL A 168 -20.92 25.04 22.07
N SER A 169 -21.70 24.04 21.69
CA SER A 169 -21.20 22.95 20.86
C SER A 169 -21.02 23.41 19.43
N VAL A 170 -19.79 23.38 18.93
CA VAL A 170 -19.46 23.77 17.56
C VAL A 170 -18.93 22.56 16.81
N THR A 171 -19.48 22.28 15.65
CA THR A 171 -19.00 21.21 14.79
C THR A 171 -17.94 21.75 13.83
N ARG A 172 -16.75 21.18 13.88
CA ARG A 172 -15.62 21.56 13.01
C ARG A 172 -15.19 20.42 12.11
N ARG A 173 -14.59 20.77 10.97
CA ARG A 173 -13.92 19.80 10.09
C ARG A 173 -12.49 19.63 10.59
N LYS A 174 -12.10 18.39 10.78
CA LYS A 174 -10.73 17.99 11.12
C LYS A 174 -10.15 17.23 9.93
N LEU A 175 -9.25 17.86 9.19
CA LEU A 175 -8.65 17.24 8.01
C LEU A 175 -7.84 15.99 8.37
N ASN A 176 -8.04 14.94 7.61
CA ASN A 176 -7.19 13.75 7.69
C ASN A 176 -5.79 14.08 7.20
N GLY A 177 -4.77 13.46 7.79
CA GLY A 177 -3.38 13.62 7.37
C GLY A 177 -3.03 12.78 6.15
N GLU A 178 -4.00 12.55 5.25
CA GLU A 178 -3.84 11.67 4.11
C GLU A 178 -3.94 12.43 2.80
N TYR A 179 -3.03 12.11 1.90
CA TYR A 179 -2.88 12.78 0.61
C TYR A 179 -2.96 11.72 -0.49
N TRP A 180 -4.12 11.62 -1.13
CA TRP A 180 -4.40 10.55 -2.09
C TRP A 180 -4.25 11.05 -3.52
N VAL A 181 -3.48 10.32 -4.31
CA VAL A 181 -3.39 10.54 -5.76
C VAL A 181 -4.34 9.59 -6.48
N ASP A 182 -4.73 9.98 -7.69
CA ASP A 182 -5.72 9.27 -8.50
C ASP A 182 -5.14 7.93 -8.98
N PRO A 183 -5.70 6.78 -8.55
CA PRO A 183 -5.14 5.49 -8.97
C PRO A 183 -5.25 5.18 -10.46
N TYR A 184 -6.07 5.92 -11.19
CA TYR A 184 -6.18 5.77 -12.65
C TYR A 184 -5.09 6.55 -13.39
N CYS A 185 -4.30 7.38 -12.71
CA CYS A 185 -3.31 8.25 -13.35
C CYS A 185 -2.03 7.51 -13.72
N GLU A 186 -1.81 7.29 -15.01
CA GLU A 186 -0.62 6.59 -15.53
C GLU A 186 0.69 7.29 -15.14
N LYS A 187 0.68 8.62 -14.97
CA LYS A 187 1.88 9.35 -14.54
C LYS A 187 2.31 8.97 -13.12
N VAL A 188 1.34 8.64 -12.27
CA VAL A 188 1.62 8.10 -10.92
C VAL A 188 2.26 6.71 -11.04
N TRP A 189 1.76 5.89 -11.98
CA TRP A 189 2.32 4.54 -12.22
C TRP A 189 3.77 4.63 -12.71
N GLU A 190 4.01 5.47 -13.73
CA GLU A 190 5.34 5.69 -14.31
C GLU A 190 6.38 6.06 -13.24
N TYR A 191 6.02 7.01 -12.37
CA TYR A 191 6.89 7.48 -11.29
C TYR A 191 7.24 6.35 -10.30
N ASN A 192 6.24 5.62 -9.83
CA ASN A 192 6.47 4.57 -8.83
C ASN A 192 7.22 3.37 -9.42
N VAL A 193 6.97 3.05 -10.69
CA VAL A 193 7.68 1.97 -11.39
C VAL A 193 9.13 2.39 -11.70
N ALA A 194 9.39 3.67 -11.99
CA ALA A 194 10.75 4.17 -12.16
C ALA A 194 11.56 3.99 -10.88
N ILE A 195 10.97 4.31 -9.72
CA ILE A 195 11.60 4.07 -8.40
C ILE A 195 11.93 2.57 -8.25
N ALA A 196 10.93 1.72 -8.51
CA ALA A 196 11.07 0.27 -8.37
C ALA A 196 12.23 -0.28 -9.23
N ARG A 197 12.26 0.12 -10.51
CA ARG A 197 13.29 -0.30 -11.46
C ARG A 197 14.69 0.14 -10.99
N GLU A 198 14.80 1.37 -10.52
CA GLU A 198 16.08 1.89 -10.03
C GLU A 198 16.59 1.08 -8.84
N ILE A 199 15.71 0.80 -7.87
CA ILE A 199 16.11 0.11 -6.63
C ILE A 199 16.48 -1.35 -6.93
N ILE A 200 15.75 -2.03 -7.82
CA ILE A 200 16.12 -3.39 -8.27
C ILE A 200 17.50 -3.37 -8.95
N ALA A 201 17.72 -2.39 -9.83
CA ALA A 201 19.03 -2.25 -10.52
C ALA A 201 20.16 -1.98 -9.54
N ARG A 202 19.87 -1.46 -8.34
CA ARG A 202 20.85 -1.17 -7.29
C ARG A 202 21.01 -2.33 -6.29
N GLY A 203 20.33 -3.47 -6.54
CA GLY A 203 20.61 -4.73 -5.84
C GLY A 203 19.58 -5.20 -4.82
N PHE A 204 18.44 -4.54 -4.70
CA PHE A 204 17.30 -5.13 -3.97
C PHE A 204 16.75 -6.32 -4.75
N ASP A 205 16.20 -7.30 -4.02
CA ASP A 205 15.70 -8.54 -4.62
C ASP A 205 14.25 -8.44 -5.07
N GLU A 206 13.46 -7.63 -4.39
CA GLU A 206 12.00 -7.59 -4.54
C GLU A 206 11.47 -6.18 -4.29
N VAL A 207 10.38 -5.85 -4.95
CA VAL A 207 9.61 -4.62 -4.67
C VAL A 207 8.29 -5.00 -4.02
N GLN A 208 7.96 -4.32 -2.92
CA GLN A 208 6.67 -4.45 -2.26
C GLN A 208 5.90 -3.14 -2.41
N PHE A 209 4.79 -3.19 -3.11
CA PHE A 209 3.92 -2.02 -3.27
C PHE A 209 2.87 -1.98 -2.18
N ASP A 210 2.83 -0.87 -1.44
CA ASP A 210 1.82 -0.62 -0.43
C ASP A 210 0.92 0.54 -0.85
N TYR A 211 -0.23 0.66 -0.20
CA TYR A 211 -1.26 1.66 -0.52
C TYR A 211 -1.66 1.63 -1.99
N ILE A 212 -1.69 0.43 -2.58
CA ILE A 212 -2.29 0.22 -3.90
C ILE A 212 -3.79 0.01 -3.70
N ARG A 213 -4.46 1.08 -3.28
CA ARG A 213 -5.89 1.06 -2.95
C ARG A 213 -6.49 2.45 -3.04
N PHE A 214 -7.79 2.50 -3.01
CA PHE A 214 -8.56 3.73 -2.98
C PHE A 214 -8.73 4.23 -1.53
N PRO A 215 -8.94 5.54 -1.32
CA PRO A 215 -9.26 6.05 0.01
C PRO A 215 -10.60 5.46 0.52
N THR A 216 -10.66 5.22 1.82
CA THR A 216 -11.85 4.60 2.44
C THR A 216 -12.43 5.44 3.57
N ASP A 217 -11.78 6.54 3.93
CA ASP A 217 -12.08 7.30 5.14
C ASP A 217 -12.24 8.79 4.84
N GLY A 218 -13.22 9.38 5.49
CA GLY A 218 -13.57 10.79 5.36
C GLY A 218 -15.07 11.00 5.27
N ALA A 219 -15.58 11.97 6.02
CA ALA A 219 -17.01 12.33 5.98
C ALA A 219 -17.43 12.82 4.58
N ASN A 220 -16.45 13.25 3.78
CA ASN A 220 -16.65 13.72 2.40
C ASN A 220 -16.14 12.72 1.35
N LEU A 221 -16.12 11.44 1.67
CA LEU A 221 -15.63 10.43 0.72
C LEU A 221 -16.45 10.45 -0.58
N ASP A 222 -17.74 10.72 -0.47
CA ASP A 222 -18.64 10.81 -1.62
C ASP A 222 -18.34 12.00 -2.55
N ASP A 223 -17.52 12.95 -2.13
CA ASP A 223 -17.09 14.08 -2.98
C ASP A 223 -15.82 13.76 -3.78
N ALA A 224 -15.14 12.62 -3.49
CA ALA A 224 -13.92 12.21 -4.19
C ALA A 224 -14.23 11.88 -5.66
N ARG A 225 -13.48 12.48 -6.58
CA ARG A 225 -13.61 12.25 -8.03
C ARG A 225 -12.25 11.86 -8.61
N TYR A 226 -12.30 10.98 -9.59
CA TYR A 226 -11.12 10.42 -10.24
C TYR A 226 -11.09 10.94 -11.68
N ARG A 227 -10.26 11.96 -11.91
CA ARG A 227 -10.23 12.70 -13.18
C ARG A 227 -9.53 11.93 -14.30
N TRP A 228 -8.72 10.94 -13.94
CA TRP A 228 -7.99 10.11 -14.89
C TRP A 228 -8.76 8.83 -15.26
N LYS A 229 -9.94 8.66 -14.71
CA LYS A 229 -10.76 7.46 -14.90
C LYS A 229 -11.42 7.45 -16.28
N ASP A 230 -11.09 6.44 -17.08
CA ASP A 230 -11.77 6.21 -18.36
C ASP A 230 -13.17 5.64 -18.15
N ALA A 231 -14.03 5.87 -19.12
CA ALA A 231 -15.40 5.35 -19.09
C ALA A 231 -15.40 3.83 -19.00
N GLY A 232 -16.17 3.30 -18.06
CA GLY A 232 -16.31 1.86 -17.86
C GLY A 232 -15.29 1.22 -16.92
N MET A 233 -14.25 1.93 -16.52
CA MET A 233 -13.30 1.39 -15.53
C MET A 233 -13.91 1.38 -14.13
N ASP A 234 -13.65 0.31 -13.39
CA ASP A 234 -13.96 0.23 -11.95
C ASP A 234 -12.66 0.35 -11.13
N MET A 235 -12.75 0.28 -9.83
CA MET A 235 -11.58 0.41 -8.95
C MET A 235 -10.60 -0.74 -9.16
N GLU A 236 -11.13 -1.94 -9.32
CA GLU A 236 -10.34 -3.14 -9.54
C GLU A 236 -9.54 -3.03 -10.85
N SER A 237 -10.16 -2.49 -11.89
CA SER A 237 -9.49 -2.27 -13.20
C SER A 237 -8.27 -1.35 -13.08
N ALA A 238 -8.37 -0.29 -12.29
CA ALA A 238 -7.25 0.62 -12.08
C ALA A 238 -6.06 -0.11 -11.43
N LEU A 239 -6.34 -0.89 -10.37
CA LEU A 239 -5.28 -1.60 -9.65
C LEU A 239 -4.66 -2.71 -10.51
N MET A 240 -5.49 -3.43 -11.28
CA MET A 240 -5.02 -4.44 -12.24
C MET A 240 -4.13 -3.81 -13.31
N SER A 241 -4.54 -2.64 -13.83
CA SER A 241 -3.78 -1.93 -14.87
C SER A 241 -2.43 -1.46 -14.32
N PHE A 242 -2.40 -0.89 -13.12
CA PHE A 242 -1.15 -0.51 -12.46
C PHE A 242 -0.23 -1.74 -12.31
N LEU A 243 -0.75 -2.85 -11.77
CA LEU A 243 0.08 -4.04 -11.54
C LEU A 243 0.53 -4.70 -12.84
N SER A 244 -0.31 -4.66 -13.87
CA SER A 244 0.06 -5.14 -15.21
C SER A 244 1.22 -4.30 -15.77
N TYR A 245 1.11 -2.97 -15.65
CA TYR A 245 2.18 -2.05 -16.06
C TYR A 245 3.46 -2.31 -15.26
N ALA A 246 3.34 -2.48 -13.95
CA ALA A 246 4.49 -2.78 -13.08
C ALA A 246 5.15 -4.10 -13.50
N ARG A 247 4.33 -5.16 -13.70
CA ARG A 247 4.85 -6.48 -14.09
C ARG A 247 5.59 -6.43 -15.43
N ALA A 248 5.08 -5.64 -16.38
CA ALA A 248 5.72 -5.52 -17.69
C ALA A 248 7.07 -4.78 -17.64
N ASN A 249 7.29 -3.98 -16.59
CA ASN A 249 8.46 -3.09 -16.51
C ASN A 249 9.46 -3.45 -15.40
N ILE A 250 9.13 -4.41 -14.53
CA ILE A 250 10.00 -4.79 -13.40
C ILE A 250 10.40 -6.26 -13.54
N ALA A 251 11.71 -6.49 -13.74
CA ALA A 251 12.27 -7.83 -13.91
C ALA A 251 12.75 -8.39 -12.57
N ALA A 252 11.83 -8.46 -11.59
CA ALA A 252 12.09 -8.94 -10.23
C ALA A 252 10.77 -9.34 -9.58
N PRO A 253 10.80 -10.08 -8.44
CA PRO A 253 9.59 -10.33 -7.68
C PRO A 253 8.85 -9.05 -7.29
N ILE A 254 7.52 -9.10 -7.37
CA ILE A 254 6.62 -8.03 -6.92
C ILE A 254 5.71 -8.61 -5.84
N SER A 255 5.72 -7.99 -4.66
CA SER A 255 4.73 -8.27 -3.64
C SER A 255 3.83 -7.05 -3.43
N ILE A 256 2.68 -7.27 -2.82
CA ILE A 256 1.73 -6.18 -2.51
C ILE A 256 1.20 -6.33 -1.10
N ASP A 257 1.05 -5.19 -0.43
CA ASP A 257 0.33 -5.13 0.83
C ASP A 257 -1.15 -4.90 0.54
N ILE A 258 -2.01 -5.66 1.20
CA ILE A 258 -3.46 -5.48 1.08
C ILE A 258 -4.09 -5.22 2.44
N TYR A 259 -5.17 -4.48 2.42
CA TYR A 259 -5.97 -4.24 3.62
C TYR A 259 -6.39 -5.58 4.22
N GLY A 260 -6.24 -5.75 5.54
CA GLY A 260 -6.43 -7.04 6.20
C GLY A 260 -7.79 -7.69 5.91
N ALA A 261 -8.86 -6.88 5.88
CA ALA A 261 -10.20 -7.39 5.59
C ALA A 261 -10.27 -8.02 4.18
N ASN A 262 -9.53 -7.47 3.22
CA ASN A 262 -9.52 -8.01 1.84
C ASN A 262 -8.87 -9.39 1.74
N GLY A 263 -8.03 -9.75 2.70
CA GLY A 263 -7.49 -11.11 2.80
C GLY A 263 -8.52 -12.13 3.26
N TRP A 264 -9.64 -11.68 3.86
CA TRP A 264 -10.73 -12.53 4.35
C TRP A 264 -11.87 -12.67 3.34
N TYR A 265 -12.13 -11.64 2.55
CA TYR A 265 -13.28 -11.56 1.64
C TYR A 265 -12.84 -11.63 0.19
N ARG A 266 -13.73 -12.10 -0.67
CA ARG A 266 -13.42 -12.30 -2.09
C ARG A 266 -13.56 -11.03 -2.93
N SER A 267 -14.17 -10.01 -2.40
CA SER A 267 -14.37 -8.76 -3.14
C SER A 267 -13.49 -7.64 -2.58
N GLY A 268 -13.05 -6.77 -3.47
CA GLY A 268 -12.22 -5.61 -3.11
C GLY A 268 -13.00 -4.41 -2.61
N VAL A 269 -14.26 -4.55 -2.45
CA VAL A 269 -15.36 -3.62 -2.18
C VAL A 269 -14.95 -2.15 -1.98
N ARG A 270 -14.41 -1.78 -0.85
CA ARG A 270 -14.13 -0.37 -0.53
C ARG A 270 -12.78 0.11 -1.03
N THR A 271 -11.84 -0.82 -1.17
CA THR A 271 -10.45 -0.48 -1.48
C THR A 271 -10.08 -0.72 -2.95
N GLY A 272 -10.89 -1.49 -3.67
CA GLY A 272 -10.56 -2.00 -5.01
C GLY A 272 -9.62 -3.21 -4.99
N GLN A 273 -9.18 -3.65 -3.81
CA GLN A 273 -8.22 -4.75 -3.69
C GLN A 273 -8.91 -6.11 -3.71
N ASP A 274 -9.24 -6.61 -4.90
CA ASP A 274 -9.73 -7.97 -5.06
C ASP A 274 -8.53 -8.91 -5.19
N VAL A 275 -8.31 -9.74 -4.17
CA VAL A 275 -7.15 -10.65 -4.07
C VAL A 275 -7.08 -11.58 -5.28
N GLU A 276 -8.23 -12.11 -5.72
CA GLU A 276 -8.30 -13.07 -6.81
C GLU A 276 -7.84 -12.46 -8.13
N LEU A 277 -8.20 -11.19 -8.35
CA LEU A 277 -7.81 -10.45 -9.56
C LEU A 277 -6.33 -10.01 -9.49
N LEU A 278 -5.91 -9.46 -8.34
CA LEU A 278 -4.57 -8.91 -8.19
C LEU A 278 -3.48 -10.00 -8.15
N ALA A 279 -3.82 -11.19 -7.64
CA ALA A 279 -2.88 -12.30 -7.52
C ALA A 279 -2.22 -12.72 -8.84
N ARG A 280 -2.82 -12.34 -9.96
CA ARG A 280 -2.31 -12.70 -11.31
C ARG A 280 -1.02 -11.95 -11.66
N TYR A 281 -0.85 -10.77 -11.10
CA TYR A 281 0.22 -9.84 -11.51
C TYR A 281 1.41 -9.86 -10.56
N VAL A 282 1.28 -10.49 -9.40
CA VAL A 282 2.27 -10.39 -8.32
C VAL A 282 2.75 -11.77 -7.86
N ASP A 283 3.93 -11.80 -7.27
CA ASP A 283 4.56 -13.04 -6.79
C ASP A 283 4.15 -13.36 -5.36
N ALA A 284 3.83 -12.32 -4.55
CA ALA A 284 3.37 -12.50 -3.18
C ALA A 284 2.30 -11.48 -2.82
N ILE A 285 1.43 -11.84 -1.88
CA ILE A 285 0.41 -10.96 -1.31
C ILE A 285 0.59 -10.97 0.20
N CYS A 286 0.66 -9.78 0.79
CA CYS A 286 0.93 -9.58 2.22
C CYS A 286 -0.28 -8.92 2.89
N PRO A 287 -1.26 -9.72 3.37
CA PRO A 287 -2.43 -9.13 4.04
C PRO A 287 -2.03 -8.57 5.40
N MET A 288 -2.43 -7.34 5.66
CA MET A 288 -2.15 -6.64 6.92
C MET A 288 -3.14 -7.09 8.00
N PHE A 289 -2.93 -8.29 8.54
CA PHE A 289 -3.79 -8.88 9.56
C PHE A 289 -3.49 -8.32 10.96
N TYR A 290 -3.49 -6.99 11.10
CA TYR A 290 -3.27 -6.36 12.42
C TYR A 290 -4.49 -6.58 13.31
N PRO A 291 -4.36 -7.31 14.43
CA PRO A 291 -5.55 -7.59 15.27
C PRO A 291 -6.28 -6.35 15.76
N SER A 292 -5.55 -5.25 15.97
CA SER A 292 -6.14 -3.97 16.39
C SER A 292 -7.06 -3.34 15.35
N HIS A 293 -6.92 -3.72 14.08
CA HIS A 293 -7.74 -3.17 12.98
C HIS A 293 -9.02 -3.96 12.73
N PHE A 294 -9.21 -5.07 13.44
CA PHE A 294 -10.43 -5.87 13.36
C PHE A 294 -11.30 -5.58 14.57
N GLU A 295 -12.61 -5.51 14.37
CA GLU A 295 -13.57 -5.31 15.46
C GLU A 295 -13.37 -6.37 16.55
N GLN A 296 -13.63 -5.98 17.80
CA GLN A 296 -13.44 -6.89 18.95
C GLN A 296 -14.21 -8.20 18.80
N GLY A 297 -15.42 -8.13 18.25
CA GLY A 297 -16.26 -9.29 18.01
C GLY A 297 -16.00 -10.05 16.71
N PHE A 298 -14.95 -9.67 15.97
CA PHE A 298 -14.70 -10.24 14.65
C PHE A 298 -14.65 -11.78 14.71
N MET A 299 -15.52 -12.43 13.93
CA MET A 299 -15.65 -13.88 13.79
C MET A 299 -15.89 -14.63 15.10
N GLY A 300 -16.26 -13.94 16.17
CA GLY A 300 -16.52 -14.56 17.47
C GLY A 300 -15.32 -15.31 18.04
N PHE A 301 -14.11 -14.91 17.72
CA PHE A 301 -12.91 -15.62 18.16
C PHE A 301 -12.76 -15.57 19.70
N ALA A 302 -12.81 -16.74 20.32
CA ALA A 302 -12.69 -16.92 21.75
C ALA A 302 -11.72 -18.08 22.04
N PRO A 303 -10.98 -18.05 23.14
CA PRO A 303 -10.89 -16.95 24.12
C PRO A 303 -10.10 -15.75 23.56
N ALA A 304 -10.27 -14.59 24.16
CA ALA A 304 -9.74 -13.31 23.67
C ALA A 304 -8.22 -13.32 23.47
N GLU A 305 -7.49 -13.98 24.37
CA GLU A 305 -6.03 -14.05 24.29
C GLU A 305 -5.51 -14.82 23.06
N ARG A 306 -6.34 -15.66 22.48
CA ARG A 306 -5.99 -16.38 21.23
C ARG A 306 -6.46 -15.68 19.96
N ARG A 307 -7.17 -14.56 20.12
CA ARG A 307 -7.72 -13.79 19.01
C ARG A 307 -6.65 -13.36 17.99
N PRO A 308 -5.50 -12.80 18.39
CA PRO A 308 -4.46 -12.45 17.43
C PRO A 308 -3.96 -13.67 16.63
N TYR A 309 -3.66 -14.76 17.30
CA TYR A 309 -3.24 -16.00 16.64
C TYR A 309 -4.28 -16.47 15.62
N ARG A 310 -5.57 -16.44 16.00
CA ARG A 310 -6.64 -16.89 15.10
C ARG A 310 -6.79 -15.98 13.89
N ILE A 311 -6.68 -14.65 14.07
CA ILE A 311 -6.73 -13.70 12.95
C ILE A 311 -5.61 -14.01 11.95
N TYR A 312 -4.38 -14.14 12.43
CA TYR A 312 -3.24 -14.45 11.56
C TYR A 312 -3.41 -15.80 10.88
N ARG A 313 -3.63 -16.86 11.67
CA ARG A 313 -3.68 -18.22 11.15
C ARG A 313 -4.82 -18.42 10.16
N LEU A 314 -6.04 -18.06 10.55
CA LEU A 314 -7.20 -18.29 9.70
C LEU A 314 -7.23 -17.31 8.51
N GLY A 315 -6.80 -16.07 8.72
CA GLY A 315 -6.66 -15.09 7.64
C GLY A 315 -5.68 -15.55 6.58
N THR A 316 -4.51 -16.06 7.00
CA THR A 316 -3.51 -16.59 6.07
C THR A 316 -4.06 -17.80 5.30
N LEU A 317 -4.70 -18.74 6.00
CA LEU A 317 -5.33 -19.89 5.33
C LEU A 317 -6.40 -19.44 4.33
N ARG A 318 -7.22 -18.47 4.71
CA ARG A 318 -8.28 -17.94 3.84
C ARG A 318 -7.68 -17.24 2.62
N ASN A 319 -6.69 -16.37 2.84
CA ASN A 319 -6.01 -15.65 1.75
C ASN A 319 -5.32 -16.64 0.79
N SER A 320 -4.67 -17.66 1.33
CA SER A 320 -4.05 -18.72 0.51
C SER A 320 -5.07 -19.48 -0.32
N TYR A 321 -6.25 -19.75 0.25
CA TYR A 321 -7.33 -20.42 -0.48
C TYR A 321 -7.82 -19.55 -1.64
N ILE A 322 -8.03 -18.25 -1.38
CA ILE A 322 -8.50 -17.31 -2.41
C ILE A 322 -7.44 -17.20 -3.53
N SER A 323 -6.18 -17.01 -3.16
CA SER A 323 -5.06 -16.81 -4.10
C SER A 323 -4.78 -18.07 -4.96
N ARG A 324 -5.00 -19.26 -4.45
CA ARG A 324 -4.75 -20.52 -5.18
C ARG A 324 -5.66 -20.71 -6.38
N LYS A 325 -6.78 -20.15 -6.35
CA LYS A 325 -7.69 -20.20 -7.52
C LYS A 325 -7.19 -19.44 -8.74
N UNK A 326 -6.31 -18.57 -8.39
CA UNK A 326 -5.77 -17.81 -9.44
C UNK A 326 -4.34 -18.13 -9.74
N UNK A 327 -3.95 -19.22 -9.13
CA UNK A 327 -2.68 -19.68 -9.41
C UNK A 327 -1.59 -19.35 -8.50
N UNK A 328 -1.89 -18.82 -7.66
CA UNK A 328 -0.73 -18.52 -7.00
C UNK A 328 -0.70 -18.75 -5.53
N UNK A 329 0.10 -19.03 -5.06
CA UNK A 329 0.21 -19.16 -3.72
C UNK A 329 0.67 -17.89 -3.12
N UNK A 330 0.08 -17.43 -2.55
CA UNK A 330 0.40 -16.32 -1.79
C UNK A 330 1.25 -16.78 -0.67
N UNK A 331 2.15 -16.38 -0.62
CA UNK A 331 2.95 -16.53 0.49
C UNK A 331 2.52 -15.48 1.44
N UNK A 332 2.27 -15.71 2.27
CA UNK A 332 1.88 -14.82 3.27
C UNK A 332 3.13 -14.46 3.98
N UNK A 333 3.56 -13.62 3.70
CA UNK A 333 4.60 -13.06 4.42
C UNK A 333 3.99 -12.41 5.58
N UNK A 334 4.14 -12.81 6.34
CA UNK A 334 3.65 -12.24 7.50
C UNK A 334 4.58 -11.17 7.87
N UNK A 335 4.38 -10.31 7.53
CA UNK A 335 5.09 -9.22 7.96
C UNK A 335 4.74 -9.01 9.37
N UNK A 336 5.33 -9.32 9.92
CA UNK A 336 5.19 -9.10 11.25
C UNK A 336 5.57 -7.75 11.52
N UNK A 337 4.90 -7.17 11.64
CA UNK A 337 5.06 -5.92 12.07
C UNK A 337 5.45 -6.02 13.44
N GLY A 338 6.47 -5.44 13.95
CA GLY A 338 6.97 -5.40 15.28
C GLY A 338 6.34 -4.26 16.09
#